data_25da905a6d563bbbd8859e0603bcb3b5
#
_entry.id   25da905a6d563bbbd8859e0603bcb3b5
#
_cell.length_a   1.000
_cell.length_b   1.000
_cell.length_c   1.000
_cell.angle_alpha   90.00
_cell.angle_beta   90.00
_cell.angle_gamma   90.00
#
_symmetry.space_group_name_H-M   'P 1'
#
loop_
_entity.id
_entity.type
_entity.pdbx_description
1 polymer ?
#
loop_
_entity_poly.entity_id
_entity_poly.type
_entity_poly.pdbx_seq_one_letter_code
_entity_poly.pdbx_strand_id
1 'polypeptide(L)'
;LVVVSGEGVAVVETYRETFEKEVDALRHWAAAPVPVLRVSHILDRRALARELDRHHMRLPDSDGGILASALDEQHFFALPPGTDYADAVDYMTAHLEARGLAEQGFGERIRERERLSPTQLDSWVGFPHTTLTTGSGVLLAVGVVPRKPDEDGVRLIVLLGVPQDPRRGESVLVPVYDAVLRLGTRRDLLTRISHLTTFEEFYYFLAT
;
A
#
# COMPACT_ATOMS: atom_id res chain seq x y z
N LEU A 1 13.67 8.35 16.06
CA LEU A 1 13.70 8.14 14.62
C LEU A 1 14.63 9.16 13.97
N VAL A 2 15.63 8.72 13.25
CA VAL A 2 16.55 9.57 12.48
C VAL A 2 16.29 9.36 11.01
N VAL A 3 16.09 10.43 10.27
CA VAL A 3 15.98 10.38 8.81
C VAL A 3 17.21 11.07 8.23
N VAL A 4 17.97 10.34 7.44
CA VAL A 4 19.17 10.84 6.76
C VAL A 4 18.88 10.91 5.27
N SER A 5 19.07 12.08 4.65
CA SER A 5 18.87 12.30 3.21
C SER A 5 20.22 12.40 2.51
N GLY A 6 20.44 11.55 1.53
CA GLY A 6 21.52 11.58 0.55
C GLY A 6 20.94 11.29 -0.85
N GLU A 7 21.53 10.45 -1.66
CA GLU A 7 20.86 9.90 -2.84
C GLU A 7 19.70 8.95 -2.48
N GLY A 8 19.37 8.84 -1.21
CA GLY A 8 18.25 8.11 -0.64
C GLY A 8 17.96 8.59 0.76
N VAL A 9 16.81 8.22 1.32
CA VAL A 9 16.46 8.47 2.72
C VAL A 9 16.62 7.17 3.49
N ALA A 10 17.53 7.16 4.48
CA ALA A 10 17.60 6.10 5.45
C ALA A 10 16.81 6.50 6.71
N VAL A 11 15.97 5.60 7.19
CA VAL A 11 15.25 5.76 8.46
C VAL A 11 15.97 4.90 9.49
N VAL A 12 16.53 5.53 10.52
CA VAL A 12 17.19 4.82 11.61
C VAL A 12 16.38 5.04 12.88
N GLU A 13 15.95 3.95 13.48
CA GLU A 13 15.30 3.97 14.78
C GLU A 13 16.35 3.79 15.86
N THR A 14 16.49 4.79 16.74
CA THR A 14 17.50 4.77 17.79
C THR A 14 16.94 5.29 19.10
N TYR A 15 17.54 4.85 20.20
CA TYR A 15 17.27 5.38 21.53
C TYR A 15 17.88 6.76 21.69
N ARG A 16 17.24 7.60 22.49
CA ARG A 16 17.64 8.99 22.71
C ARG A 16 19.11 9.16 23.11
N GLU A 17 19.64 8.22 23.87
CA GLU A 17 21.01 8.27 24.39
C GLU A 17 22.08 7.95 23.34
N THR A 18 21.72 7.20 22.29
CA THR A 18 22.65 6.82 21.20
C THR A 18 22.50 7.70 19.97
N PHE A 19 21.44 8.50 19.92
CA PHE A 19 21.06 9.32 18.76
C PHE A 19 22.22 10.19 18.22
N GLU A 20 22.86 10.98 19.10
CA GLU A 20 23.91 11.93 18.67
C GLU A 20 25.13 11.19 18.13
N LYS A 21 25.49 10.05 18.73
CA LYS A 21 26.63 9.24 18.28
C LYS A 21 26.37 8.63 16.91
N GLU A 22 25.15 8.18 16.66
CA GLU A 22 24.76 7.60 15.36
C GLU A 22 24.67 8.68 14.29
N VAL A 23 24.15 9.87 14.60
CA VAL A 23 24.13 11.00 13.67
C VAL A 23 25.53 11.44 13.30
N ASP A 24 26.44 11.51 14.26
CA ASP A 24 27.83 11.89 14.02
C ASP A 24 28.58 10.82 13.20
N ALA A 25 28.31 9.53 13.43
CA ALA A 25 28.85 8.44 12.63
C ALA A 25 28.36 8.53 11.17
N LEU A 26 27.08 8.79 10.96
CA LEU A 26 26.50 8.96 9.61
C LEU A 26 27.06 10.18 8.89
N ARG A 27 27.25 11.31 9.58
CA ARG A 27 27.86 12.52 9.02
C ARG A 27 29.31 12.30 8.61
N HIS A 28 30.06 11.51 9.40
CA HIS A 28 31.46 11.16 9.09
C HIS A 28 31.57 10.22 7.88
N TRP A 29 30.58 9.35 7.72
CA TRP A 29 30.56 8.37 6.62
C TRP A 29 30.08 8.99 5.31
N ALA A 30 29.26 10.05 5.35
CA ALA A 30 28.75 10.71 4.18
C ALA A 30 29.81 11.63 3.54
N ALA A 31 30.07 11.48 2.24
CA ALA A 31 31.00 12.30 1.48
C ALA A 31 30.53 13.75 1.26
N ALA A 32 29.29 14.08 1.61
CA ALA A 32 28.66 15.38 1.45
C ALA A 32 27.83 15.73 2.71
N PRO A 33 27.51 17.01 2.95
CA PRO A 33 26.62 17.41 4.04
C PRO A 33 25.27 16.71 3.92
N VAL A 34 24.93 15.91 4.91
CA VAL A 34 23.65 15.18 4.95
C VAL A 34 22.68 15.93 5.86
N PRO A 35 21.55 16.43 5.37
CA PRO A 35 20.54 17.00 6.21
C PRO A 35 19.96 15.92 7.13
N VAL A 36 19.93 16.18 8.42
CA VAL A 36 19.39 15.28 9.43
C VAL A 36 18.18 15.93 10.06
N LEU A 37 17.03 15.29 9.92
CA LEU A 37 15.78 15.68 10.56
C LEU A 37 15.52 14.78 11.76
N ARG A 38 15.47 15.38 12.95
CA ARG A 38 15.06 14.67 14.16
C ARG A 38 13.54 14.68 14.26
N VAL A 39 12.96 13.50 14.23
CA VAL A 39 11.52 13.31 14.35
C VAL A 39 11.24 12.54 15.65
N SER A 40 10.46 13.12 16.54
CA SER A 40 10.04 12.48 17.79
C SER A 40 8.51 12.37 17.83
N HIS A 41 8.00 11.30 18.42
CA HIS A 41 6.56 11.06 18.60
C HIS A 41 5.76 10.89 17.32
N ILE A 42 6.40 10.57 16.19
CA ILE A 42 5.70 10.16 14.98
C ILE A 42 5.60 8.65 14.99
N LEU A 43 4.38 8.15 15.10
CA LEU A 43 4.08 6.73 15.24
C LEU A 43 3.61 6.10 13.92
N ASP A 44 3.38 6.91 12.90
CA ASP A 44 2.88 6.42 11.62
C ASP A 44 3.60 7.07 10.41
N ARG A 45 3.64 6.33 9.29
CA ARG A 45 4.30 6.75 8.06
C ARG A 45 3.66 8.02 7.44
N ARG A 46 2.34 8.21 7.58
CA ARG A 46 1.65 9.40 7.04
C ARG A 46 2.09 10.67 7.78
N ALA A 47 2.20 10.58 9.10
CA ALA A 47 2.70 11.68 9.91
C ALA A 47 4.16 11.98 9.58
N LEU A 48 5.00 10.94 9.41
CA LEU A 48 6.38 11.09 8.97
C LEU A 48 6.47 11.71 7.56
N ALA A 49 5.68 11.25 6.61
CA ALA A 49 5.65 11.81 5.25
C ALA A 49 5.30 13.30 5.24
N ARG A 50 4.28 13.71 6.01
CA ARG A 50 3.93 15.13 6.16
C ARG A 50 5.03 15.96 6.80
N GLU A 51 5.74 15.40 7.77
CA GLU A 51 6.87 16.08 8.40
C GLU A 51 8.04 16.24 7.43
N LEU A 52 8.36 15.20 6.68
CA LEU A 52 9.41 15.23 5.65
C LEU A 52 9.07 16.22 4.53
N ASP A 53 7.83 16.26 4.07
CA ASP A 53 7.39 17.19 3.01
C ASP A 53 7.53 18.65 3.43
N ARG A 54 7.27 18.98 4.70
CA ARG A 54 7.55 20.33 5.26
C ARG A 54 9.02 20.74 5.19
N HIS A 55 9.92 19.77 5.14
CA HIS A 55 11.36 19.99 5.03
C HIS A 55 11.91 19.70 3.62
N HIS A 56 11.02 19.57 2.62
CA HIS A 56 11.38 19.22 1.22
C HIS A 56 12.13 17.89 1.09
N MET A 57 11.91 16.99 2.02
CA MET A 57 12.47 15.63 2.03
C MET A 57 11.37 14.63 1.65
N ARG A 58 11.74 13.54 1.01
CA ARG A 58 10.79 12.46 0.65
C ARG A 58 11.26 11.13 1.24
N LEU A 59 10.30 10.32 1.67
CA LEU A 59 10.60 8.92 1.96
C LEU A 59 11.03 8.23 0.66
N PRO A 60 11.97 7.27 0.74
CA PRO A 60 12.27 6.45 -0.42
C PRO A 60 11.00 5.77 -0.91
N ASP A 61 10.88 5.67 -2.23
CA ASP A 61 9.82 4.88 -2.86
C ASP A 61 10.06 3.40 -2.52
N SER A 62 9.45 2.95 -1.43
CA SER A 62 9.33 1.51 -1.19
C SER A 62 8.30 0.96 -2.18
N ASP A 63 8.48 -0.28 -2.64
CA ASP A 63 7.54 -0.94 -3.58
C ASP A 63 6.09 -0.92 -3.06
N GLY A 64 5.89 -0.81 -1.75
CA GLY A 64 4.58 -0.68 -1.11
C GLY A 64 4.20 0.73 -0.66
N GLY A 65 5.08 1.73 -0.78
CA GLY A 65 4.87 3.07 -0.18
C GLY A 65 3.63 3.80 -0.66
N ILE A 66 3.29 3.68 -1.95
CA ILE A 66 2.08 4.27 -2.52
C ILE A 66 0.84 3.60 -1.94
N LEU A 67 0.83 2.28 -1.86
CA LEU A 67 -0.28 1.52 -1.27
C LEU A 67 -0.43 1.87 0.20
N ALA A 68 0.66 1.87 0.97
CA ALA A 68 0.64 2.22 2.39
C ALA A 68 0.13 3.65 2.63
N SER A 69 0.51 4.62 1.79
CA SER A 69 0.09 6.02 1.96
C SER A 69 -1.39 6.27 1.66
N ALA A 70 -1.99 5.46 0.81
CA ALA A 70 -3.38 5.61 0.37
C ALA A 70 -4.36 4.69 1.13
N LEU A 71 -3.85 3.67 1.85
CA LEU A 71 -4.67 2.68 2.52
C LEU A 71 -5.11 3.16 3.91
N ASP A 72 -6.35 2.81 4.27
CA ASP A 72 -6.95 3.03 5.59
C ASP A 72 -7.37 1.69 6.20
N GLU A 73 -7.40 1.58 7.53
CA GLU A 73 -7.79 0.36 8.25
C GLU A 73 -9.16 -0.18 7.78
N GLN A 74 -10.11 0.73 7.53
CA GLN A 74 -11.46 0.36 7.07
C GLN A 74 -11.51 -0.28 5.68
N HIS A 75 -10.42 -0.14 4.91
CA HIS A 75 -10.28 -0.67 3.55
C HIS A 75 -9.34 -1.88 3.50
N PHE A 76 -8.93 -2.40 4.65
CA PHE A 76 -8.15 -3.64 4.75
C PHE A 76 -9.04 -4.83 5.10
N PHE A 77 -8.85 -5.95 4.39
CA PHE A 77 -9.62 -7.18 4.53
C PHE A 77 -8.68 -8.38 4.74
N ALA A 78 -8.69 -8.95 5.94
CA ALA A 78 -8.15 -10.28 6.17
C ALA A 78 -9.22 -11.30 5.77
N LEU A 79 -9.02 -11.97 4.64
CA LEU A 79 -10.00 -12.90 4.08
C LEU A 79 -9.80 -14.32 4.65
N PRO A 80 -10.83 -15.18 4.60
CA PRO A 80 -10.68 -16.57 5.01
C PRO A 80 -9.61 -17.30 4.18
N PRO A 81 -8.87 -18.26 4.78
CA PRO A 81 -7.91 -19.06 4.04
C PRO A 81 -8.56 -19.78 2.85
N GLY A 82 -7.87 -19.78 1.72
CA GLY A 82 -8.31 -20.50 0.54
C GLY A 82 -9.44 -19.83 -0.25
N THR A 83 -9.86 -18.60 0.11
CA THR A 83 -10.91 -17.87 -0.64
C THR A 83 -10.49 -17.68 -2.08
N ASP A 84 -11.38 -17.99 -3.03
CA ASP A 84 -11.15 -17.77 -4.45
C ASP A 84 -11.20 -16.28 -4.81
N TYR A 85 -10.57 -15.94 -5.94
CA TYR A 85 -10.45 -14.54 -6.38
C TYR A 85 -11.84 -13.86 -6.54
N ALA A 86 -12.77 -14.51 -7.22
CA ALA A 86 -14.10 -13.95 -7.45
C ALA A 86 -14.87 -13.75 -6.13
N ASP A 87 -14.85 -14.74 -5.24
CA ASP A 87 -15.51 -14.68 -3.95
C ASP A 87 -14.89 -13.60 -3.06
N ALA A 88 -13.57 -13.43 -3.10
CA ALA A 88 -12.85 -12.39 -2.39
C ALA A 88 -13.25 -10.98 -2.85
N VAL A 89 -13.32 -10.77 -4.17
CA VAL A 89 -13.72 -9.48 -4.76
C VAL A 89 -15.18 -9.16 -4.40
N ASP A 90 -16.07 -10.15 -4.48
CA ASP A 90 -17.49 -9.99 -4.12
C ASP A 90 -17.64 -9.66 -2.63
N TYR A 91 -16.92 -10.35 -1.77
CA TYR A 91 -16.92 -10.08 -0.34
C TYR A 91 -16.45 -8.65 -0.03
N MET A 92 -15.31 -8.23 -0.59
CA MET A 92 -14.74 -6.90 -0.36
C MET A 92 -15.69 -5.80 -0.84
N THR A 93 -16.21 -5.90 -2.06
CA THR A 93 -17.11 -4.89 -2.64
C THR A 93 -18.42 -4.78 -1.87
N ALA A 94 -19.04 -5.92 -1.51
CA ALA A 94 -20.26 -5.92 -0.70
C ALA A 94 -20.07 -5.25 0.67
N HIS A 95 -18.94 -5.48 1.33
CA HIS A 95 -18.63 -4.85 2.61
C HIS A 95 -18.34 -3.34 2.49
N LEU A 96 -17.67 -2.92 1.43
CA LEU A 96 -17.42 -1.50 1.16
C LEU A 96 -18.74 -0.75 0.92
N GLU A 97 -19.65 -1.33 0.12
CA GLU A 97 -20.98 -0.76 -0.13
C GLU A 97 -21.83 -0.73 1.14
N ALA A 98 -21.86 -1.83 1.90
CA ALA A 98 -22.67 -1.92 3.13
C ALA A 98 -22.23 -0.91 4.20
N ARG A 99 -20.94 -0.54 4.23
CA ARG A 99 -20.39 0.47 5.14
C ARG A 99 -20.46 1.90 4.59
N GLY A 100 -20.94 2.09 3.36
CA GLY A 100 -20.95 3.39 2.70
C GLY A 100 -19.55 3.91 2.33
N LEU A 101 -18.55 3.04 2.28
CA LEU A 101 -17.19 3.35 1.85
C LEU A 101 -17.05 3.31 0.33
N ALA A 102 -17.90 2.57 -0.34
CA ALA A 102 -18.11 2.58 -1.77
C ALA A 102 -19.55 2.95 -2.11
N GLU A 103 -19.77 3.51 -3.28
CA GLU A 103 -21.10 3.81 -3.79
C GLU A 103 -21.87 2.53 -4.16
N GLN A 104 -23.18 2.57 -4.10
CA GLN A 104 -24.04 1.44 -4.50
C GLN A 104 -23.82 1.06 -5.97
N GLY A 105 -23.75 -0.24 -6.24
CA GLY A 105 -23.47 -0.79 -7.56
C GLY A 105 -21.98 -0.80 -7.95
N PHE A 106 -21.10 -0.44 -7.03
CA PHE A 106 -19.65 -0.51 -7.27
C PHE A 106 -19.21 -1.95 -7.56
N GLY A 107 -19.64 -2.92 -6.75
CA GLY A 107 -19.34 -4.35 -6.94
C GLY A 107 -19.89 -4.91 -8.24
N GLU A 108 -21.07 -4.46 -8.69
CA GLU A 108 -21.61 -4.87 -9.98
C GLU A 108 -20.73 -4.38 -11.15
N ARG A 109 -20.27 -3.14 -11.10
CA ARG A 109 -19.36 -2.60 -12.11
C ARG A 109 -18.01 -3.30 -12.12
N ILE A 110 -17.48 -3.66 -10.96
CA ILE A 110 -16.25 -4.48 -10.85
C ILE A 110 -16.47 -5.83 -11.53
N ARG A 111 -17.56 -6.55 -11.22
CA ARG A 111 -17.88 -7.84 -11.84
C ARG A 111 -18.05 -7.75 -13.36
N GLU A 112 -18.74 -6.73 -13.83
CA GLU A 112 -18.90 -6.52 -15.28
C GLU A 112 -17.55 -6.24 -15.94
N ARG A 113 -16.69 -5.45 -15.31
CA ARG A 113 -15.34 -5.17 -15.81
C ARG A 113 -14.49 -6.44 -15.84
N GLU A 114 -14.52 -7.25 -14.79
CA GLU A 114 -13.82 -8.54 -14.70
C GLU A 114 -14.30 -9.53 -15.77
N ARG A 115 -15.61 -9.57 -16.03
CA ARG A 115 -16.20 -10.43 -17.08
C ARG A 115 -15.72 -10.06 -18.48
N LEU A 116 -15.53 -8.77 -18.76
CA LEU A 116 -15.07 -8.28 -20.06
C LEU A 116 -13.56 -8.48 -20.25
N SER A 117 -12.79 -8.27 -19.21
CA SER A 117 -11.35 -8.41 -19.23
C SER A 117 -10.85 -8.63 -17.80
N PRO A 118 -10.55 -9.87 -17.43
CA PRO A 118 -10.02 -10.18 -16.09
C PRO A 118 -8.79 -9.35 -15.75
N THR A 119 -8.75 -8.82 -14.54
CA THR A 119 -7.65 -8.02 -14.04
C THR A 119 -6.84 -8.75 -12.97
N GLN A 120 -6.97 -10.05 -12.88
CA GLN A 120 -6.04 -10.90 -12.17
C GLN A 120 -4.73 -10.91 -12.94
N LEU A 121 -3.68 -10.32 -12.36
CA LEU A 121 -2.38 -10.15 -13.03
C LEU A 121 -1.65 -11.48 -13.20
N ASP A 122 -1.78 -12.35 -12.19
CA ASP A 122 -1.35 -13.74 -12.20
C ASP A 122 -2.18 -14.55 -11.19
N SER A 123 -1.82 -15.80 -10.93
CA SER A 123 -2.55 -16.63 -9.97
C SER A 123 -2.50 -16.10 -8.52
N TRP A 124 -1.57 -15.20 -8.18
CA TRP A 124 -1.34 -14.73 -6.81
C TRP A 124 -1.83 -13.31 -6.54
N VAL A 125 -1.97 -12.48 -7.57
CA VAL A 125 -2.31 -11.06 -7.42
C VAL A 125 -3.48 -10.68 -8.32
N GLY A 126 -4.49 -10.06 -7.72
CA GLY A 126 -5.61 -9.43 -8.43
C GLY A 126 -5.59 -7.91 -8.29
N PHE A 127 -5.97 -7.22 -9.37
CA PHE A 127 -6.09 -5.77 -9.41
C PHE A 127 -7.44 -5.32 -9.99
N PRO A 128 -8.57 -5.70 -9.34
CA PRO A 128 -9.88 -5.29 -9.80
C PRO A 128 -10.03 -3.77 -9.67
N HIS A 129 -10.43 -3.12 -10.75
CA HIS A 129 -10.59 -1.67 -10.76
C HIS A 129 -11.76 -1.22 -11.65
N THR A 130 -12.39 -0.11 -11.27
CA THR A 130 -13.44 0.53 -12.06
C THR A 130 -13.52 2.02 -11.78
N THR A 131 -14.25 2.75 -12.63
CA THR A 131 -14.52 4.18 -12.41
C THR A 131 -15.63 4.36 -11.38
N LEU A 132 -15.44 5.29 -10.46
CA LEU A 132 -16.49 5.74 -9.54
C LEU A 132 -17.49 6.63 -10.30
N THR A 133 -18.78 6.51 -9.99
CA THR A 133 -19.83 7.33 -10.62
C THR A 133 -20.10 8.61 -9.85
N THR A 134 -19.69 8.65 -8.58
CA THR A 134 -19.89 9.81 -7.68
C THR A 134 -18.58 10.21 -7.02
N GLY A 135 -18.45 11.50 -6.76
CA GLY A 135 -17.31 12.05 -6.04
C GLY A 135 -16.03 12.22 -6.85
N SER A 136 -15.07 12.88 -6.25
CA SER A 136 -13.73 13.14 -6.82
C SER A 136 -12.63 12.36 -6.11
N GLY A 137 -13.01 11.48 -5.18
CA GLY A 137 -12.10 10.70 -4.36
C GLY A 137 -11.55 9.47 -5.08
N VAL A 138 -10.61 8.82 -4.43
CA VAL A 138 -10.06 7.53 -4.81
C VAL A 138 -10.45 6.53 -3.74
N LEU A 139 -10.93 5.37 -4.15
CA LEU A 139 -11.15 4.24 -3.28
C LEU A 139 -10.02 3.23 -3.50
N LEU A 140 -9.24 2.97 -2.48
CA LEU A 140 -8.24 1.91 -2.47
C LEU A 140 -8.55 0.95 -1.33
N ALA A 141 -8.71 -0.32 -1.65
CA ALA A 141 -8.88 -1.37 -0.65
C ALA A 141 -7.95 -2.56 -0.93
N VAL A 142 -7.57 -3.25 0.12
CA VAL A 142 -6.66 -4.40 0.02
C VAL A 142 -7.27 -5.60 0.72
N GLY A 143 -7.24 -6.74 0.03
CA GLY A 143 -7.60 -8.04 0.56
C GLY A 143 -6.39 -8.96 0.60
N VAL A 144 -6.19 -9.62 1.74
CA VAL A 144 -5.14 -10.62 1.94
C VAL A 144 -5.79 -11.98 2.15
N VAL A 145 -5.39 -12.98 1.35
CA VAL A 145 -5.88 -14.35 1.46
C VAL A 145 -4.76 -15.25 1.97
N PRO A 146 -4.90 -15.82 3.17
CA PRO A 146 -3.92 -16.76 3.70
C PRO A 146 -3.82 -18.02 2.84
N ARG A 147 -2.58 -18.36 2.45
CA ARG A 147 -2.29 -19.58 1.69
C ARG A 147 -0.95 -20.18 2.10
N LYS A 148 -0.84 -21.50 2.02
CA LYS A 148 0.45 -22.18 2.19
C LYS A 148 1.40 -21.83 1.06
N PRO A 149 2.72 -21.95 1.27
CA PRO A 149 3.71 -21.59 0.24
C PRO A 149 3.55 -22.33 -1.09
N ASP A 150 3.14 -23.61 -1.04
CA ASP A 150 2.93 -24.51 -2.18
C ASP A 150 1.50 -24.50 -2.73
N GLU A 151 0.59 -23.75 -2.12
CA GLU A 151 -0.79 -23.64 -2.53
C GLU A 151 -0.93 -22.55 -3.61
N ASP A 152 -1.56 -22.88 -4.74
CA ASP A 152 -1.87 -21.91 -5.78
C ASP A 152 -3.13 -21.10 -5.42
N GLY A 153 -3.28 -19.95 -6.06
CA GLY A 153 -4.41 -19.05 -5.90
C GLY A 153 -4.03 -17.68 -5.34
N VAL A 154 -4.98 -16.77 -5.41
CA VAL A 154 -4.78 -15.37 -5.03
C VAL A 154 -4.34 -15.22 -3.57
N ARG A 155 -3.38 -14.35 -3.33
CA ARG A 155 -2.84 -13.98 -2.02
C ARG A 155 -3.05 -12.53 -1.67
N LEU A 156 -3.03 -11.68 -2.71
CA LEU A 156 -3.19 -10.24 -2.58
C LEU A 156 -4.19 -9.74 -3.61
N ILE A 157 -5.15 -8.96 -3.16
CA ILE A 157 -6.09 -8.24 -4.02
C ILE A 157 -5.96 -6.76 -3.70
N VAL A 158 -5.68 -5.95 -4.71
CA VAL A 158 -5.69 -4.49 -4.60
C VAL A 158 -6.84 -3.96 -5.44
N LEU A 159 -7.90 -3.54 -4.77
CA LEU A 159 -9.13 -3.06 -5.39
C LEU A 159 -9.08 -1.53 -5.48
N LEU A 160 -9.34 -1.00 -6.69
CA LEU A 160 -9.25 0.44 -6.95
C LEU A 160 -10.51 0.98 -7.60
N GLY A 161 -11.10 2.00 -6.98
CA GLY A 161 -12.07 2.90 -7.59
C GLY A 161 -11.41 4.21 -7.99
N VAL A 162 -11.44 4.56 -9.28
CA VAL A 162 -10.83 5.77 -9.80
C VAL A 162 -11.86 6.86 -10.09
N PRO A 163 -11.53 8.16 -9.93
CA PRO A 163 -12.42 9.25 -10.29
C PRO A 163 -12.83 9.21 -11.77
N GLN A 164 -14.00 9.75 -12.08
CA GLN A 164 -14.48 9.88 -13.47
C GLN A 164 -13.62 10.82 -14.33
N ASP A 165 -12.98 11.83 -13.72
CA ASP A 165 -12.07 12.72 -14.44
C ASP A 165 -10.87 11.89 -14.96
N PRO A 166 -10.70 11.76 -16.30
CA PRO A 166 -9.65 10.90 -16.87
C PRO A 166 -8.25 11.28 -16.40
N ARG A 167 -7.96 12.58 -16.28
CA ARG A 167 -6.62 13.05 -15.84
C ARG A 167 -6.32 12.65 -14.40
N ARG A 168 -7.31 12.76 -13.52
CA ARG A 168 -7.19 12.32 -12.12
C ARG A 168 -7.18 10.79 -12.03
N GLY A 169 -8.00 10.12 -12.82
CA GLY A 169 -8.03 8.66 -12.88
C GLY A 169 -6.66 8.08 -13.27
N GLU A 170 -6.06 8.56 -14.35
CA GLU A 170 -4.74 8.12 -14.80
C GLU A 170 -3.63 8.44 -13.78
N SER A 171 -3.66 9.62 -13.17
CA SER A 171 -2.65 10.03 -12.19
C SER A 171 -2.61 9.15 -10.94
N VAL A 172 -3.69 8.42 -10.66
CA VAL A 172 -3.78 7.46 -9.54
C VAL A 172 -3.59 6.03 -10.02
N LEU A 173 -4.25 5.65 -11.11
CA LEU A 173 -4.25 4.29 -11.64
C LEU A 173 -2.83 3.82 -11.98
N VAL A 174 -2.06 4.64 -12.71
CA VAL A 174 -0.72 4.24 -13.18
C VAL A 174 0.25 3.97 -12.03
N PRO A 175 0.44 4.88 -11.04
CA PRO A 175 1.34 4.61 -9.93
C PRO A 175 0.92 3.42 -9.05
N VAL A 176 -0.39 3.23 -8.84
CA VAL A 176 -0.90 2.09 -8.06
C VAL A 176 -0.68 0.79 -8.83
N TYR A 177 -0.97 0.77 -10.13
CA TYR A 177 -0.73 -0.38 -11.00
C TYR A 177 0.74 -0.79 -11.02
N ASP A 178 1.66 0.17 -11.19
CA ASP A 178 3.09 -0.09 -11.17
C ASP A 178 3.57 -0.67 -9.82
N ALA A 179 3.03 -0.17 -8.71
CA ALA A 179 3.34 -0.69 -7.39
C ALA A 179 2.84 -2.14 -7.23
N VAL A 180 1.62 -2.43 -7.70
CA VAL A 180 1.03 -3.78 -7.65
C VAL A 180 1.81 -4.74 -8.55
N LEU A 181 2.23 -4.33 -9.74
CA LEU A 181 3.06 -5.14 -10.64
C LEU A 181 4.40 -5.48 -9.99
N ARG A 182 5.09 -4.50 -9.39
CA ARG A 182 6.36 -4.75 -8.69
C ARG A 182 6.19 -5.71 -7.53
N LEU A 183 5.15 -5.56 -6.72
CA LEU A 183 4.83 -6.53 -5.65
C LEU A 183 4.53 -7.91 -6.23
N GLY A 184 3.80 -7.98 -7.34
CA GLY A 184 3.44 -9.24 -8.02
C GLY A 184 4.64 -10.06 -8.48
N THR A 185 5.76 -9.41 -8.82
CA THR A 185 7.01 -10.12 -9.19
C THR A 185 7.76 -10.70 -7.98
N ARG A 186 7.42 -10.28 -6.75
CA ARG A 186 8.12 -10.64 -5.52
C ARG A 186 7.38 -11.76 -4.77
N ARG A 187 7.58 -13.00 -5.20
CA ARG A 187 6.94 -14.19 -4.60
C ARG A 187 7.25 -14.35 -3.11
N ASP A 188 8.47 -14.01 -2.71
CA ASP A 188 8.89 -13.98 -1.30
C ASP A 188 8.04 -13.03 -0.47
N LEU A 189 7.78 -11.82 -0.97
CA LEU A 189 6.94 -10.83 -0.29
C LEU A 189 5.47 -11.27 -0.26
N LEU A 190 4.93 -11.75 -1.39
CA LEU A 190 3.55 -12.22 -1.46
C LEU A 190 3.28 -13.41 -0.51
N THR A 191 4.25 -14.32 -0.33
CA THR A 191 4.14 -15.38 0.65
C THR A 191 4.07 -14.81 2.06
N ARG A 192 4.88 -13.81 2.40
CA ARG A 192 4.83 -13.14 3.71
C ARG A 192 3.53 -12.35 3.89
N ILE A 193 3.13 -11.57 2.88
CA ILE A 193 1.88 -10.81 2.90
C ILE A 193 0.68 -11.72 3.18
N SER A 194 0.62 -12.90 2.58
CA SER A 194 -0.50 -13.83 2.76
C SER A 194 -0.70 -14.33 4.21
N HIS A 195 0.25 -14.09 5.09
CA HIS A 195 0.14 -14.44 6.51
C HIS A 195 -0.20 -13.24 7.42
N LEU A 196 -0.29 -12.04 6.86
CA LEU A 196 -0.64 -10.85 7.63
C LEU A 196 -2.16 -10.82 7.86
N THR A 197 -2.55 -10.63 9.10
CA THR A 197 -3.96 -10.75 9.52
C THR A 197 -4.56 -9.43 10.00
N THR A 198 -3.72 -8.44 10.24
CA THR A 198 -4.15 -7.10 10.68
C THR A 198 -3.67 -6.00 9.74
N PHE A 199 -4.37 -4.88 9.78
CA PHE A 199 -3.97 -3.69 9.03
C PHE A 199 -2.59 -3.18 9.45
N GLU A 200 -2.31 -3.17 10.75
CA GLU A 200 -1.02 -2.71 11.29
C GLU A 200 0.14 -3.56 10.77
N GLU A 201 0.01 -4.89 10.79
CA GLU A 201 1.03 -5.80 10.24
C GLU A 201 1.28 -5.51 8.76
N PHE A 202 0.20 -5.39 7.98
CA PHE A 202 0.28 -5.11 6.55
C PHE A 202 0.90 -3.73 6.27
N TYR A 203 0.45 -2.71 7.01
CA TYR A 203 0.96 -1.36 6.88
C TYR A 203 2.46 -1.28 7.19
N TYR A 204 2.89 -1.87 8.31
CA TYR A 204 4.31 -1.92 8.67
C TYR A 204 5.14 -2.69 7.66
N PHE A 205 4.60 -3.79 7.14
CA PHE A 205 5.27 -4.59 6.12
C PHE A 205 5.54 -3.81 4.83
N LEU A 206 4.57 -3.01 4.38
CA LEU A 206 4.74 -2.16 3.18
C LEU A 206 5.60 -0.91 3.44
N ALA A 207 5.70 -0.49 4.68
CA ALA A 207 6.38 0.74 5.08
C ALA A 207 7.89 0.54 5.33
N THR A 208 8.36 -0.70 5.44
CA THR A 208 9.76 -1.10 5.67
C THR A 208 10.41 -1.66 4.42
#